data_9d0d1ccdab807e655f92acf4f2b09378
#
_entry.id   9d0d1ccdab807e655f92acf4f2b09378
#
_cell.length_a   1.000
_cell.length_b   1.000
_cell.length_c   1.000
_cell.angle_alpha   90.00
_cell.angle_beta   90.00
_cell.angle_gamma   90.00
#
_symmetry.space_group_name_H-M   'P 1'
#
loop_
_entity.id
_entity.type
_entity.pdbx_description
1 polymer ?
#
loop_
_entity_poly.entity_id
_entity_poly.type
_entity_poly.pdbx_seq_one_letter_code
_entity_poly.pdbx_strand_id
1 'polypeptide(L)'
;HTRPELMDGQNVAAHTWRTVVILHTLWPDVSKNCLLNMLYHDVAEAETGDMPATTKWRYPELNELMARVERDYENSIGVGDTVYKVTDDERAMCDIADKLELVFHCYRLMQQGNTLANDVFLKGVGYLQEKYLEKEFFEPVKEILNALTSEYHKPPRLQVTLEQFSNL
;
A
#
# COMPACT_ATOMS: atom_id res chain seq x y z
N HIS A 1 7.67 7.81 18.03
CA HIS A 1 8.97 7.52 17.39
C HIS A 1 8.73 6.93 16.02
N THR A 2 8.50 7.79 15.04
CA THR A 2 8.58 7.40 13.62
C THR A 2 9.96 6.82 13.36
N ARG A 3 10.03 5.64 12.78
CA ARG A 3 11.31 5.08 12.36
C ARG A 3 11.95 6.03 11.37
N PRO A 4 13.20 6.48 11.56
CA PRO A 4 13.87 7.39 10.62
C PRO A 4 13.94 6.86 9.20
N GLU A 5 13.83 5.54 9.03
CA GLU A 5 13.87 4.81 7.77
C GLU A 5 12.69 5.11 6.84
N LEU A 6 11.58 5.60 7.40
CA LEU A 6 10.34 5.91 6.67
C LEU A 6 10.03 7.42 6.67
N MET A 7 11.04 8.26 6.91
CA MET A 7 10.89 9.71 7.06
C MET A 7 10.55 10.50 5.79
N ASP A 8 10.22 9.86 4.69
CA ASP A 8 9.45 10.53 3.64
C ASP A 8 7.99 10.46 4.06
N GLY A 9 7.57 11.45 4.85
CA GLY A 9 6.31 11.45 5.59
C GLY A 9 5.09 11.25 4.70
N GLN A 10 4.78 10.00 4.40
CA GLN A 10 3.53 9.65 3.80
C GLN A 10 2.45 9.95 4.83
N ASN A 11 1.65 10.99 4.57
CA ASN A 11 0.47 11.25 5.38
C ASN A 11 -0.73 10.47 4.82
N VAL A 12 -1.70 10.17 5.68
CA VAL A 12 -2.91 9.41 5.33
C VAL A 12 -3.62 9.97 4.10
N ALA A 13 -3.74 11.29 4.00
CA ALA A 13 -4.42 11.93 2.85
C ALA A 13 -3.70 11.66 1.52
N ALA A 14 -2.36 11.71 1.50
CA ALA A 14 -1.58 11.42 0.29
C ALA A 14 -1.62 9.93 -0.06
N HIS A 15 -1.60 9.04 0.94
CA HIS A 15 -1.79 7.60 0.77
C HIS A 15 -3.17 7.33 0.18
N THR A 16 -4.23 7.76 0.83
CA THR A 16 -5.61 7.57 0.39
C THR A 16 -5.84 8.10 -1.03
N TRP A 17 -5.32 9.29 -1.36
CA TRP A 17 -5.43 9.81 -2.72
C TRP A 17 -4.78 8.88 -3.75
N ARG A 18 -3.58 8.38 -3.48
CA ARG A 18 -2.88 7.46 -4.40
C ARG A 18 -3.60 6.12 -4.53
N THR A 19 -4.12 5.56 -3.43
CA THR A 19 -4.88 4.30 -3.48
C THR A 19 -6.15 4.43 -4.31
N VAL A 20 -6.91 5.53 -4.18
CA VAL A 20 -8.09 5.80 -5.01
C VAL A 20 -7.71 5.97 -6.48
N VAL A 21 -6.59 6.65 -6.79
CA VAL A 21 -6.09 6.80 -8.16
C VAL A 21 -5.70 5.45 -8.74
N ILE A 22 -4.97 4.61 -8.00
CA ILE A 22 -4.59 3.26 -8.42
C ILE A 22 -5.84 2.42 -8.70
N LEU A 23 -6.78 2.39 -7.75
CA LEU A 23 -8.03 1.64 -7.87
C LEU A 23 -8.78 2.00 -9.15
N HIS A 24 -9.03 3.29 -9.36
CA HIS A 24 -9.78 3.77 -10.53
C HIS A 24 -9.01 3.61 -11.84
N THR A 25 -7.69 3.69 -11.82
CA THR A 25 -6.87 3.51 -13.03
C THR A 25 -6.87 2.05 -13.49
N LEU A 26 -6.80 1.10 -12.54
CA LEU A 26 -6.80 -0.33 -12.86
C LEU A 26 -8.20 -0.86 -13.18
N TRP A 27 -9.20 -0.34 -12.52
CA TRP A 27 -10.60 -0.79 -12.65
C TRP A 27 -11.54 0.41 -12.75
N PRO A 28 -11.65 1.05 -13.92
CA PRO A 28 -12.44 2.29 -14.10
C PRO A 28 -13.94 2.10 -13.86
N ASP A 29 -14.43 0.87 -13.98
CA ASP A 29 -15.86 0.53 -13.85
C ASP A 29 -16.27 0.14 -12.41
N VAL A 30 -15.39 0.29 -11.42
CA VAL A 30 -15.77 0.05 -10.02
C VAL A 30 -16.89 0.98 -9.58
N SER A 31 -17.73 0.49 -8.67
CA SER A 31 -18.86 1.27 -8.19
C SER A 31 -18.44 2.52 -7.43
N LYS A 32 -19.34 3.52 -7.40
CA LYS A 32 -19.14 4.70 -6.54
C LYS A 32 -18.90 4.30 -5.07
N ASN A 33 -19.59 3.26 -4.59
CA ASN A 33 -19.40 2.77 -3.22
C ASN A 33 -17.99 2.22 -2.99
N CYS A 34 -17.43 1.53 -3.99
CA CYS A 34 -16.05 1.05 -3.94
C CYS A 34 -15.05 2.20 -3.81
N LEU A 35 -15.21 3.27 -4.61
CA LEU A 35 -14.38 4.46 -4.52
C LEU A 35 -14.50 5.16 -3.16
N LEU A 36 -15.71 5.27 -2.60
CA LEU A 36 -15.93 5.87 -1.29
C LEU A 36 -15.37 4.98 -0.17
N ASN A 37 -15.53 3.67 -0.26
CA ASN A 37 -14.92 2.73 0.67
C ASN A 37 -13.39 2.92 0.69
N MET A 38 -12.76 3.00 -0.49
CA MET A 38 -11.32 3.25 -0.59
C MET A 38 -10.92 4.65 -0.07
N LEU A 39 -11.76 5.66 -0.29
CA LEU A 39 -11.49 7.03 0.18
C LEU A 39 -11.45 7.12 1.71
N TYR A 40 -12.26 6.33 2.39
CA TYR A 40 -12.41 6.38 3.85
C TYR A 40 -11.71 5.24 4.59
N HIS A 41 -10.98 4.33 3.90
CA HIS A 41 -10.45 3.09 4.50
C HIS A 41 -9.53 3.31 5.71
N ASP A 42 -8.80 4.43 5.73
CA ASP A 42 -7.88 4.80 6.82
C ASP A 42 -8.37 6.02 7.63
N VAL A 43 -9.64 6.42 7.48
CA VAL A 43 -10.15 7.61 8.18
C VAL A 43 -10.09 7.44 9.70
N ALA A 44 -10.20 6.22 10.19
CA ALA A 44 -10.12 5.91 11.60
C ALA A 44 -8.73 6.12 12.21
N GLU A 45 -7.67 6.14 11.38
CA GLU A 45 -6.32 6.45 11.86
C GLU A 45 -6.18 7.88 12.41
N ALA A 46 -7.14 8.77 12.12
CA ALA A 46 -7.24 10.07 12.77
C ALA A 46 -7.43 9.94 14.28
N GLU A 47 -8.10 8.89 14.75
CA GLU A 47 -8.34 8.61 16.16
C GLU A 47 -7.29 7.66 16.75
N THR A 48 -6.96 6.59 16.01
CA THR A 48 -6.11 5.50 16.51
C THR A 48 -4.62 5.73 16.26
N GLY A 49 -4.28 6.57 15.28
CA GLY A 49 -2.94 6.63 14.71
C GLY A 49 -2.61 5.40 13.86
N ASP A 50 -1.67 5.55 12.93
CA ASP A 50 -1.17 4.43 12.14
C ASP A 50 -0.41 3.43 13.03
N MET A 51 -0.85 2.19 13.04
CA MET A 51 -0.18 1.10 13.76
C MET A 51 0.69 0.30 12.78
N PRO A 52 2.01 0.19 13.06
CA PRO A 52 2.91 -0.58 12.21
C PRO A 52 2.41 -2.01 11.98
N ALA A 53 2.41 -2.47 10.72
CA ALA A 53 1.96 -3.81 10.34
C ALA A 53 2.67 -4.92 11.14
N THR A 54 3.96 -4.74 11.47
CA THR A 54 4.72 -5.67 12.31
C THR A 54 4.15 -5.81 13.72
N THR A 55 3.51 -4.76 14.25
CA THR A 55 2.83 -4.79 15.56
C THR A 55 1.50 -5.53 15.44
N LYS A 56 0.72 -5.24 14.39
CA LYS A 56 -0.54 -5.95 14.10
C LYS A 56 -0.32 -7.46 13.95
N TRP A 57 0.75 -7.87 13.27
CA TRP A 57 1.08 -9.31 13.10
C TRP A 57 1.55 -9.99 14.38
N ARG A 58 2.27 -9.26 15.23
CA ARG A 58 2.84 -9.82 16.46
C ARG A 58 1.81 -9.98 17.60
N TYR A 59 0.78 -9.15 17.59
CA TYR A 59 -0.23 -9.07 18.64
C TYR A 59 -1.65 -9.09 18.04
N PRO A 60 -2.17 -10.29 17.68
CA PRO A 60 -3.50 -10.42 17.05
C PRO A 60 -4.63 -9.80 17.89
N GLU A 61 -4.59 -9.95 19.22
CA GLU A 61 -5.62 -9.41 20.11
C GLU A 61 -5.66 -7.87 20.07
N LEU A 62 -4.48 -7.24 19.93
CA LEU A 62 -4.38 -5.80 19.77
C LEU A 62 -4.97 -5.37 18.43
N ASN A 63 -4.67 -6.12 17.36
CA ASN A 63 -5.23 -5.87 16.04
C ASN A 63 -6.77 -5.97 16.03
N GLU A 64 -7.35 -6.97 16.72
CA GLU A 64 -8.80 -7.11 16.86
C GLU A 64 -9.42 -5.94 17.63
N LEU A 65 -8.75 -5.50 18.72
CA LEU A 65 -9.20 -4.36 19.51
C LEU A 65 -9.19 -3.08 18.66
N MET A 66 -8.12 -2.83 17.92
CA MET A 66 -7.99 -1.68 17.03
C MET A 66 -9.06 -1.69 15.94
N ALA A 67 -9.25 -2.83 15.27
CA ALA A 67 -10.30 -2.97 14.25
C ALA A 67 -11.72 -2.73 14.80
N ARG A 68 -11.95 -2.95 16.09
CA ARG A 68 -13.21 -2.59 16.76
C ARG A 68 -13.32 -1.09 16.98
N VAL A 69 -12.26 -0.46 17.50
CA VAL A 69 -12.23 0.99 17.72
C VAL A 69 -12.37 1.76 16.38
N GLU A 70 -11.69 1.30 15.34
CA GLU A 70 -11.78 1.84 14.00
C GLU A 70 -13.23 1.78 13.48
N ARG A 71 -13.88 0.63 13.56
CA ARG A 71 -15.31 0.49 13.18
C ARG A 71 -16.26 1.36 13.99
N ASP A 72 -16.02 1.50 15.30
CA ASP A 72 -16.85 2.35 16.15
C ASP A 72 -16.72 3.82 15.74
N TYR A 73 -15.50 4.28 15.42
CA TYR A 73 -15.24 5.62 14.92
C TYR A 73 -15.89 5.83 13.55
N GLU A 74 -15.66 4.96 12.58
CA GLU A 74 -16.26 5.01 11.24
C GLU A 74 -17.78 5.09 11.28
N ASN A 75 -18.41 4.26 12.13
CA ASN A 75 -19.85 4.31 12.33
C ASN A 75 -20.31 5.65 12.94
N SER A 76 -19.52 6.21 13.87
CA SER A 76 -19.85 7.49 14.53
C SER A 76 -19.88 8.67 13.54
N ILE A 77 -19.06 8.61 12.50
CA ILE A 77 -18.99 9.64 11.44
C ILE A 77 -19.79 9.27 10.18
N GLY A 78 -20.48 8.11 10.20
CA GLY A 78 -21.39 7.68 9.13
C GLY A 78 -20.69 7.17 7.86
N VAL A 79 -19.47 6.62 7.95
CA VAL A 79 -18.69 6.09 6.82
C VAL A 79 -18.30 4.62 6.96
N GLY A 80 -18.79 3.91 7.96
CA GLY A 80 -18.44 2.50 8.18
C GLY A 80 -18.88 1.57 7.04
N ASP A 81 -18.35 0.35 7.06
CA ASP A 81 -18.59 -0.73 6.07
C ASP A 81 -20.06 -0.98 5.70
N THR A 82 -20.97 -0.65 6.61
CA THR A 82 -22.41 -0.77 6.38
C THR A 82 -22.98 0.32 5.48
N VAL A 83 -22.25 1.43 5.33
CA VAL A 83 -22.66 2.59 4.52
C VAL A 83 -22.28 2.40 3.06
N TYR A 84 -21.06 1.91 2.81
CA TYR A 84 -20.57 1.67 1.46
C TYR A 84 -20.47 0.17 1.19
N LYS A 85 -21.63 -0.41 0.79
CA LYS A 85 -21.65 -1.82 0.42
C LYS A 85 -20.91 -2.03 -0.90
N VAL A 86 -19.90 -2.90 -0.83
CA VAL A 86 -19.09 -3.33 -1.98
C VAL A 86 -19.18 -4.84 -2.16
N THR A 87 -18.95 -5.31 -3.38
CA THR A 87 -18.84 -6.75 -3.67
C THR A 87 -17.54 -7.33 -3.13
N ASP A 88 -17.43 -8.65 -3.03
CA ASP A 88 -16.19 -9.31 -2.61
C ASP A 88 -15.03 -9.02 -3.56
N ASP A 89 -15.30 -8.93 -4.87
CA ASP A 89 -14.30 -8.58 -5.86
C ASP A 89 -13.86 -7.11 -5.72
N GLU A 90 -14.78 -6.17 -5.50
CA GLU A 90 -14.43 -4.78 -5.23
C GLU A 90 -13.63 -4.62 -3.93
N ARG A 91 -13.96 -5.41 -2.89
CA ARG A 91 -13.18 -5.47 -1.65
C ARG A 91 -11.76 -5.96 -1.91
N ALA A 92 -11.61 -6.98 -2.75
CA ALA A 92 -10.30 -7.47 -3.17
C ALA A 92 -9.53 -6.43 -3.99
N MET A 93 -10.20 -5.70 -4.89
CA MET A 93 -9.59 -4.61 -5.66
C MET A 93 -9.10 -3.47 -4.75
N CYS A 94 -9.87 -3.12 -3.70
CA CYS A 94 -9.43 -2.15 -2.69
C CYS A 94 -8.17 -2.63 -1.94
N ASP A 95 -8.15 -3.88 -1.46
CA ASP A 95 -6.96 -4.45 -0.78
C ASP A 95 -5.73 -4.49 -1.71
N ILE A 96 -5.93 -4.81 -2.99
CA ILE A 96 -4.85 -4.77 -3.98
C ILE A 96 -4.34 -3.33 -4.18
N ALA A 97 -5.23 -2.35 -4.31
CA ALA A 97 -4.85 -0.96 -4.53
C ALA A 97 -4.04 -0.40 -3.34
N ASP A 98 -4.46 -0.70 -2.12
CA ASP A 98 -3.74 -0.34 -0.89
C ASP A 98 -2.34 -0.98 -0.83
N LYS A 99 -2.25 -2.28 -1.04
CA LYS A 99 -0.97 -2.99 -1.01
C LYS A 99 -0.05 -2.60 -2.17
N LEU A 100 -0.62 -2.31 -3.35
CA LEU A 100 0.16 -1.86 -4.50
C LEU A 100 0.74 -0.45 -4.27
N GLU A 101 0.01 0.44 -3.59
CA GLU A 101 0.53 1.74 -3.17
C GLU A 101 1.73 1.58 -2.23
N LEU A 102 1.65 0.69 -1.24
CA LEU A 102 2.77 0.37 -0.37
C LEU A 102 3.98 -0.17 -1.17
N VAL A 103 3.75 -1.05 -2.14
CA VAL A 103 4.81 -1.58 -3.02
C VAL A 103 5.48 -0.46 -3.81
N PHE A 104 4.71 0.46 -4.40
CA PHE A 104 5.25 1.63 -5.10
C PHE A 104 6.02 2.56 -4.17
N HIS A 105 5.51 2.78 -2.96
CA HIS A 105 6.20 3.61 -1.98
C HIS A 105 7.56 3.00 -1.59
N CYS A 106 7.59 1.71 -1.28
CA CYS A 106 8.83 0.99 -0.98
C CYS A 106 9.80 1.01 -2.16
N TYR A 107 9.31 0.77 -3.39
CA TYR A 107 10.14 0.84 -4.58
C TYR A 107 10.80 2.21 -4.74
N ARG A 108 10.04 3.30 -4.56
CA ARG A 108 10.58 4.67 -4.60
C ARG A 108 11.66 4.90 -3.53
N LEU A 109 11.44 4.44 -2.29
CA LEU A 109 12.42 4.54 -1.22
C LEU A 109 13.71 3.78 -1.56
N MET A 110 13.58 2.61 -2.17
CA MET A 110 14.73 1.81 -2.62
C MET A 110 15.54 2.53 -3.71
N GLN A 111 14.85 3.19 -4.67
CA GLN A 111 15.52 4.02 -5.68
C GLN A 111 16.27 5.22 -5.08
N GLN A 112 15.88 5.67 -3.90
CA GLN A 112 16.57 6.71 -3.12
C GLN A 112 17.69 6.15 -2.22
N GLY A 113 17.95 4.84 -2.28
CA GLY A 113 19.01 4.17 -1.52
C GLY A 113 18.56 3.62 -0.15
N ASN A 114 17.29 3.65 0.18
CA ASN A 114 16.77 3.07 1.42
C ASN A 114 16.61 1.55 1.30
N THR A 115 17.65 0.80 1.68
CA THR A 115 17.66 -0.67 1.62
C THR A 115 16.72 -1.34 2.62
N LEU A 116 16.27 -0.63 3.66
CA LEU A 116 15.34 -1.17 4.66
C LEU A 116 13.92 -1.37 4.10
N ALA A 117 13.59 -0.70 2.99
CA ALA A 117 12.34 -0.88 2.29
C ALA A 117 12.26 -2.21 1.51
N ASN A 118 13.39 -2.88 1.22
CA ASN A 118 13.45 -4.11 0.44
C ASN A 118 12.55 -5.22 1.00
N ASP A 119 12.63 -5.45 2.30
CA ASP A 119 11.89 -6.52 2.95
C ASP A 119 10.37 -6.31 2.88
N VAL A 120 9.95 -5.06 3.05
CA VAL A 120 8.54 -4.68 2.94
C VAL A 120 8.07 -4.78 1.50
N PHE A 121 8.88 -4.33 0.54
CA PHE A 121 8.61 -4.47 -0.89
C PHE A 121 8.37 -5.93 -1.29
N LEU A 122 9.31 -6.83 -0.96
CA LEU A 122 9.21 -8.24 -1.31
C LEU A 122 8.01 -8.93 -0.65
N LYS A 123 7.71 -8.60 0.61
CA LYS A 123 6.52 -9.11 1.32
C LYS A 123 5.22 -8.62 0.69
N GLY A 124 5.17 -7.35 0.29
CA GLY A 124 4.00 -6.78 -0.40
C GLY A 124 3.75 -7.46 -1.76
N VAL A 125 4.80 -7.65 -2.56
CA VAL A 125 4.72 -8.38 -3.84
C VAL A 125 4.25 -9.82 -3.61
N GLY A 126 4.88 -10.53 -2.67
CA GLY A 126 4.53 -11.92 -2.33
C GLY A 126 3.07 -12.06 -1.88
N TYR A 127 2.61 -11.18 -1.00
CA TYR A 127 1.21 -11.15 -0.54
C TYR A 127 0.22 -11.01 -1.70
N LEU A 128 0.46 -10.05 -2.61
CA LEU A 128 -0.42 -9.81 -3.75
C LEU A 128 -0.48 -11.03 -4.67
N GLN A 129 0.66 -11.64 -4.98
CA GLN A 129 0.74 -12.83 -5.82
C GLN A 129 0.09 -14.05 -5.16
N GLU A 130 0.39 -14.33 -3.91
CA GLU A 130 -0.15 -15.50 -3.19
C GLU A 130 -1.67 -15.43 -3.08
N LYS A 131 -2.23 -14.25 -2.83
CA LYS A 131 -3.65 -14.09 -2.54
C LYS A 131 -4.52 -13.93 -3.79
N TYR A 132 -4.00 -13.30 -4.85
CA TYR A 132 -4.83 -12.82 -5.95
C TYR A 132 -4.43 -13.32 -7.34
N LEU A 133 -3.36 -14.12 -7.47
CA LEU A 133 -2.81 -14.57 -8.76
C LEU A 133 -3.86 -15.19 -9.70
N GLU A 134 -4.82 -15.93 -9.14
CA GLU A 134 -5.85 -16.66 -9.89
C GLU A 134 -7.09 -15.80 -10.25
N LYS A 135 -7.12 -14.53 -9.82
CA LYS A 135 -8.24 -13.65 -10.12
C LYS A 135 -8.04 -12.97 -11.49
N GLU A 136 -9.04 -13.03 -12.37
CA GLU A 136 -8.97 -12.42 -13.71
C GLU A 136 -8.66 -10.92 -13.65
N PHE A 137 -9.25 -10.21 -12.69
CA PHE A 137 -9.02 -8.77 -12.50
C PHE A 137 -7.60 -8.43 -11.99
N PHE A 138 -6.80 -9.42 -11.64
CA PHE A 138 -5.41 -9.24 -11.18
C PHE A 138 -4.41 -9.13 -12.34
N GLU A 139 -4.78 -9.41 -13.58
CA GLU A 139 -3.85 -9.42 -14.72
C GLU A 139 -3.08 -8.11 -14.91
N PRO A 140 -3.70 -6.91 -14.85
CA PRO A 140 -2.95 -5.65 -14.93
C PRO A 140 -1.93 -5.47 -13.80
N VAL A 141 -2.24 -6.01 -12.62
CA VAL A 141 -1.34 -5.95 -11.45
C VAL A 141 -0.13 -6.85 -11.64
N LYS A 142 -0.30 -8.04 -12.23
CA LYS A 142 0.82 -8.93 -12.58
C LYS A 142 1.84 -8.24 -13.46
N GLU A 143 1.37 -7.54 -14.50
CA GLU A 143 2.28 -6.81 -15.41
C GLU A 143 3.09 -5.75 -14.64
N ILE A 144 2.44 -5.00 -13.76
CA ILE A 144 3.10 -4.00 -12.90
C ILE A 144 4.15 -4.66 -12.00
N LEU A 145 3.76 -5.73 -11.28
CA LEU A 145 4.66 -6.42 -10.36
C LEU A 145 5.87 -7.02 -11.10
N ASN A 146 5.66 -7.60 -12.28
CA ASN A 146 6.73 -8.13 -13.12
C ASN A 146 7.69 -7.03 -13.58
N ALA A 147 7.18 -5.86 -13.96
CA ALA A 147 8.01 -4.72 -14.32
C ALA A 147 8.86 -4.24 -13.14
N LEU A 148 8.25 -4.05 -11.96
CA LEU A 148 8.94 -3.60 -10.75
C LEU A 148 10.02 -4.59 -10.29
N THR A 149 9.70 -5.89 -10.30
CA THR A 149 10.66 -6.94 -9.87
C THR A 149 11.79 -7.12 -10.88
N SER A 150 11.52 -6.98 -12.18
CA SER A 150 12.57 -7.03 -13.21
C SER A 150 13.56 -5.87 -13.10
N GLU A 151 13.09 -4.68 -12.69
CA GLU A 151 13.96 -3.53 -12.44
C GLU A 151 14.69 -3.62 -11.11
N TYR A 152 14.11 -4.29 -10.11
CA TYR A 152 14.74 -4.54 -8.81
C TYR A 152 16.07 -5.29 -8.93
N HIS A 153 16.20 -6.21 -9.89
CA HIS A 153 17.42 -6.98 -10.15
C HIS A 153 18.46 -6.22 -10.99
N LYS A 154 18.15 -5.04 -11.51
CA LYS A 154 19.15 -4.21 -12.18
C LYS A 154 19.98 -3.47 -11.13
N PRO A 155 21.32 -3.46 -11.26
CA PRO A 155 22.14 -2.65 -10.37
C PRO A 155 21.68 -1.18 -10.44
N PRO A 156 21.69 -0.44 -9.32
CA PRO A 156 21.28 0.95 -9.33
C PRO A 156 22.11 1.70 -10.40
N ARG A 157 21.43 2.52 -11.21
CA ARG A 157 22.04 3.28 -12.31
C ARG A 157 23.10 4.31 -11.86
N LEU A 158 23.37 4.44 -10.58
CA LEU A 158 24.44 5.22 -9.97
C LEU A 158 25.71 4.39 -9.78
N GLN A 159 26.24 3.81 -10.84
CA GLN A 159 27.69 3.67 -10.94
C GLN A 159 28.23 4.99 -11.51
N VAL A 160 28.33 5.99 -10.66
CA VAL A 160 29.38 7.00 -10.83
C VAL A 160 30.68 6.22 -10.61
N THR A 161 31.31 5.80 -11.69
CA THR A 161 32.62 5.14 -11.62
C THR A 161 33.58 6.15 -11.04
N LEU A 162 34.34 5.74 -10.01
CA LEU A 162 35.40 6.55 -9.40
C LEU A 162 36.39 7.13 -10.44
N GLU A 163 36.41 6.57 -11.64
CA GLU A 163 37.15 7.08 -12.83
C GLU A 163 36.67 8.46 -13.29
N GLN A 164 35.42 8.87 -12.99
CA GLN A 164 34.95 10.23 -13.35
C GLN A 164 35.45 11.32 -12.38
N PHE A 165 35.98 10.94 -11.23
CA PHE A 165 36.58 11.87 -10.26
C PHE A 165 38.10 11.96 -10.34
N SER A 166 38.75 11.10 -11.11
CA SER A 166 40.22 11.14 -11.28
C SER A 166 40.71 12.19 -12.29
N ASN A 167 39.80 12.91 -12.94
CA ASN A 167 40.09 13.95 -13.94
C ASN A 167 39.64 15.36 -13.50
N LEU A 168 39.37 15.58 -12.21
CA LEU A 168 39.19 16.90 -11.58
C LEU A 168 40.34 17.20 -10.65
#